data_9f27ef951278ee07afec239c111b9ce8
#
_entry.id   9f27ef951278ee07afec239c111b9ce8
#
_cell.length_a   1.000
_cell.length_b   1.000
_cell.length_c   1.000
_cell.angle_alpha   90.00
_cell.angle_beta   90.00
_cell.angle_gamma   90.00
#
_symmetry.space_group_name_H-M   'P 1'
#
loop_
_entity.id
_entity.type
_entity.pdbx_description
1 polymer ?
#
loop_
_entity_poly.entity_id
_entity_poly.type
_entity_poly.pdbx_seq_one_letter_code
_entity_poly.pdbx_strand_id
1 'polypeptide(L)'
;MARAYAWALDFVLWVVFIVILSLILGSTKLGNGVLSVAMFVSFWGYPIICEVYFGGRTLGKRAAGIAVLRADGLPVGWRESSIRNILLVADFLPLFYATGLLCILFDTRFRRIGDIVAGTQVVYLDTPLKRTPPPDVAPQALPFPLTPEQQRTLTGLFERERRLPVARMHELGTLAEPLTGQTGAASLERLRGFVAGLTR
;
A
#
# COMPACT_ATOMS: atom_id res chain seq x y z
N MET A 1 1.79 10.28 10.05
CA MET A 1 3.02 9.58 10.50
C MET A 1 3.74 8.87 9.35
N ALA A 2 3.12 7.93 8.60
CA ALA A 2 3.82 7.16 7.56
C ALA A 2 4.49 8.01 6.45
N ARG A 3 3.89 9.12 6.01
CA ARG A 3 4.49 10.03 5.01
C ARG A 3 5.78 10.69 5.51
N ALA A 4 5.80 11.12 6.77
CA ALA A 4 6.99 11.73 7.38
C ALA A 4 8.11 10.70 7.52
N TYR A 5 7.77 9.48 7.95
CA TYR A 5 8.73 8.38 8.04
C TYR A 5 9.32 8.01 6.66
N ALA A 6 8.47 7.89 5.63
CA ALA A 6 8.91 7.62 4.27
C ALA A 6 9.87 8.71 3.75
N TRP A 7 9.51 9.97 3.97
CA TRP A 7 10.35 11.10 3.57
C TRP A 7 11.69 11.12 4.32
N ALA A 8 11.68 10.87 5.63
CA ALA A 8 12.90 10.83 6.43
C ALA A 8 13.85 9.71 5.96
N LEU A 9 13.33 8.52 5.65
CA LEU A 9 14.13 7.42 5.08
C LEU A 9 14.73 7.80 3.73
N ASP A 10 13.93 8.34 2.82
CA ASP A 10 14.42 8.77 1.50
C ASP A 10 15.47 9.87 1.64
N PHE A 11 15.31 10.80 2.58
CA PHE A 11 16.27 11.86 2.85
C PHE A 11 17.59 11.31 3.40
N VAL A 12 17.54 10.38 4.34
CA VAL A 12 18.75 9.72 4.86
C VAL A 12 19.51 8.99 3.74
N LEU A 13 18.79 8.23 2.90
CA LEU A 13 19.40 7.55 1.76
C LEU A 13 20.04 8.53 0.78
N TRP A 14 19.39 9.66 0.52
CA TRP A 14 19.90 10.71 -0.33
C TRP A 14 21.16 11.36 0.27
N VAL A 15 21.16 11.66 1.57
CA VAL A 15 22.35 12.22 2.26
C VAL A 15 23.52 11.24 2.17
N VAL A 16 23.31 9.97 2.45
CA VAL A 16 24.34 8.93 2.33
C VAL A 16 24.90 8.87 0.91
N PHE A 17 24.02 8.90 -0.09
CA PHE A 17 24.45 8.93 -1.51
C PHE A 17 25.34 10.13 -1.83
N ILE A 18 24.95 11.35 -1.38
CA ILE A 18 25.72 12.57 -1.61
C ILE A 18 27.06 12.55 -0.87
N VAL A 19 27.10 12.05 0.36
CA VAL A 19 28.36 11.90 1.11
C VAL A 19 29.32 10.96 0.38
N ILE A 20 28.86 9.80 -0.05
CA ILE A 20 29.68 8.86 -0.82
C ILE A 20 30.19 9.51 -2.11
N LEU A 21 29.32 10.19 -2.83
CA LEU A 21 29.69 10.87 -4.08
C LEU A 21 30.71 11.98 -3.85
N SER A 22 30.59 12.74 -2.75
CA SER A 22 31.57 13.79 -2.39
C SER A 22 32.93 13.22 -2.05
N LEU A 23 33.00 12.06 -1.41
CA LEU A 23 34.28 11.37 -1.12
C LEU A 23 34.99 10.88 -2.40
N ILE A 24 34.17 10.45 -3.40
CA ILE A 24 34.71 9.95 -4.68
C ILE A 24 35.21 11.10 -5.56
N LEU A 25 34.44 12.19 -5.65
CA LEU A 25 34.75 13.33 -6.54
C LEU A 25 35.89 14.24 -6.01
N GLY A 26 36.15 14.17 -4.70
CA GLY A 26 37.16 15.01 -4.05
C GLY A 26 36.79 16.51 -4.07
N SER A 27 37.73 17.33 -3.57
CA SER A 27 37.54 18.79 -3.40
C SER A 27 38.05 19.62 -4.58
N THR A 28 38.03 19.10 -5.79
CA THR A 28 38.41 19.86 -6.99
C THR A 28 37.26 20.77 -7.43
N LYS A 29 37.59 21.89 -8.12
CA LYS A 29 36.59 22.82 -8.66
C LYS A 29 35.58 22.09 -9.59
N LEU A 30 36.10 21.20 -10.45
CA LEU A 30 35.29 20.40 -11.34
C LEU A 30 34.44 19.41 -10.56
N GLY A 31 35.00 18.72 -9.57
CA GLY A 31 34.28 17.78 -8.71
C GLY A 31 33.13 18.43 -7.94
N ASN A 32 33.33 19.65 -7.40
CA ASN A 32 32.28 20.42 -6.73
C ASN A 32 31.16 20.84 -7.68
N GLY A 33 31.49 21.20 -8.92
CA GLY A 33 30.48 21.50 -9.95
C GLY A 33 29.62 20.29 -10.29
N VAL A 34 30.25 19.13 -10.53
CA VAL A 34 29.55 17.87 -10.77
C VAL A 34 28.71 17.47 -9.56
N LEU A 35 29.22 17.60 -8.35
CA LEU A 35 28.49 17.31 -7.12
C LEU A 35 27.21 18.17 -6.98
N SER A 36 27.31 19.48 -7.26
CA SER A 36 26.17 20.40 -7.19
C SER A 36 25.05 20.00 -8.18
N VAL A 37 25.42 19.65 -9.41
CA VAL A 37 24.47 19.16 -10.41
C VAL A 37 23.86 17.83 -9.98
N ALA A 38 24.68 16.90 -9.49
CA ALA A 38 24.22 15.60 -9.01
C ALA A 38 23.25 15.73 -7.82
N MET A 39 23.53 16.65 -6.88
CA MET A 39 22.64 16.97 -5.76
C MET A 39 21.27 17.44 -6.27
N PHE A 40 21.26 18.40 -7.19
CA PHE A 40 20.01 18.92 -7.74
C PHE A 40 19.23 17.86 -8.51
N VAL A 41 19.88 17.17 -9.43
CA VAL A 41 19.23 16.14 -10.28
C VAL A 41 18.73 14.97 -9.44
N SER A 42 19.51 14.49 -8.47
CA SER A 42 19.09 13.37 -7.62
C SER A 42 17.97 13.76 -6.66
N PHE A 43 18.00 14.96 -6.07
CA PHE A 43 16.96 15.41 -5.16
C PHE A 43 15.58 15.50 -5.83
N TRP A 44 15.53 16.04 -7.04
CA TRP A 44 14.30 16.19 -7.81
C TRP A 44 13.96 14.95 -8.64
N GLY A 45 14.96 14.34 -9.27
CA GLY A 45 14.79 13.22 -10.19
C GLY A 45 14.47 11.91 -9.51
N TYR A 46 15.11 11.60 -8.38
CA TYR A 46 14.90 10.35 -7.67
C TYR A 46 13.44 10.08 -7.33
N PRO A 47 12.70 10.98 -6.66
CA PRO A 47 11.29 10.70 -6.35
C PRO A 47 10.42 10.62 -7.60
N ILE A 48 10.68 11.42 -8.65
CA ILE A 48 9.92 11.39 -9.89
C ILE A 48 10.12 10.05 -10.60
N ILE A 49 11.36 9.63 -10.80
CA ILE A 49 11.69 8.37 -11.47
C ILE A 49 11.10 7.19 -10.69
N CYS A 50 11.27 7.19 -9.36
CA CYS A 50 10.75 6.12 -8.53
C CYS A 50 9.21 6.04 -8.57
N GLU A 51 8.52 7.17 -8.53
CA GLU A 51 7.05 7.17 -8.61
C GLU A 51 6.52 6.67 -9.94
N VAL A 52 7.19 7.02 -11.05
CA VAL A 52 6.74 6.62 -12.39
C VAL A 52 7.02 5.14 -12.66
N TYR A 53 8.24 4.66 -12.37
CA TYR A 53 8.65 3.31 -12.75
C TYR A 53 8.40 2.24 -11.67
N PHE A 54 8.27 2.62 -10.40
CA PHE A 54 8.08 1.68 -9.29
C PHE A 54 6.67 1.74 -8.68
N GLY A 55 5.66 2.07 -9.49
CA GLY A 55 4.25 2.02 -9.09
C GLY A 55 3.90 3.01 -7.98
N GLY A 56 4.36 4.26 -8.10
CA GLY A 56 4.06 5.33 -7.15
C GLY A 56 4.86 5.29 -5.86
N ARG A 57 6.00 4.58 -5.82
CA ARG A 57 6.73 4.32 -4.58
C ARG A 57 8.22 4.61 -4.69
N THR A 58 8.74 5.43 -3.77
CA THR A 58 10.16 5.51 -3.46
C THR A 58 10.57 4.39 -2.49
N LEU A 59 11.84 4.24 -2.20
CA LEU A 59 12.32 3.25 -1.22
C LEU A 59 11.72 3.49 0.16
N GLY A 60 11.68 4.74 0.63
CA GLY A 60 11.06 5.10 1.91
C GLY A 60 9.55 4.86 1.91
N LYS A 61 8.83 5.17 0.82
CA LYS A 61 7.39 4.86 0.70
C LYS A 61 7.11 3.37 0.68
N ARG A 62 7.99 2.58 0.06
CA ARG A 62 7.89 1.12 0.06
C ARG A 62 8.05 0.56 1.48
N ALA A 63 9.03 1.07 2.25
CA ALA A 63 9.22 0.69 3.66
C ALA A 63 8.04 1.11 4.55
N ALA A 64 7.41 2.24 4.25
CA ALA A 64 6.24 2.74 4.98
C ALA A 64 4.90 2.10 4.55
N GLY A 65 4.89 1.18 3.57
CA GLY A 65 3.67 0.54 3.08
C GLY A 65 2.70 1.48 2.37
N ILE A 66 3.20 2.57 1.77
CA ILE A 66 2.38 3.58 1.08
C ILE A 66 2.76 3.71 -0.39
N ALA A 67 1.80 4.07 -1.21
CA ALA A 67 2.00 4.39 -2.62
C ALA A 67 1.22 5.64 -3.03
N VAL A 68 1.68 6.27 -4.10
CA VAL A 68 0.98 7.37 -4.75
C VAL A 68 0.22 6.83 -5.94
N LEU A 69 -1.05 7.15 -6.01
CA LEU A 69 -1.91 6.85 -7.15
C LEU A 69 -2.61 8.13 -7.62
N ARG A 70 -3.08 8.15 -8.85
CA ARG A 70 -4.01 9.16 -9.32
C ARG A 70 -5.35 9.01 -8.60
N ALA A 71 -6.15 10.07 -8.57
CA ALA A 71 -7.46 10.07 -7.91
C ALA A 71 -8.45 9.05 -8.53
N ASP A 72 -8.22 8.65 -9.78
CA ASP A 72 -8.96 7.60 -10.50
C ASP A 72 -8.44 6.17 -10.23
N GLY A 73 -7.41 6.01 -9.37
CA GLY A 73 -6.80 4.72 -9.03
C GLY A 73 -5.72 4.25 -10.00
N LEU A 74 -5.44 4.98 -11.07
CA LEU A 74 -4.40 4.63 -12.03
C LEU A 74 -2.99 4.96 -11.51
N PRO A 75 -1.95 4.33 -12.05
CA PRO A 75 -0.56 4.68 -11.74
C PRO A 75 -0.25 6.14 -12.08
N VAL A 76 0.68 6.73 -11.32
CA VAL A 76 1.16 8.10 -11.53
C VAL A 76 2.06 8.15 -12.76
N GLY A 77 1.83 9.12 -13.64
CA GLY A 77 2.68 9.40 -14.79
C GLY A 77 3.74 10.47 -14.51
N TRP A 78 4.54 10.78 -15.52
CA TRP A 78 5.60 11.81 -15.44
C TRP A 78 5.04 13.18 -15.07
N ARG A 79 3.92 13.58 -15.66
CA ARG A 79 3.29 14.88 -15.44
C ARG A 79 2.87 15.04 -13.98
N GLU A 80 2.09 14.11 -13.47
CA GLU A 80 1.57 14.14 -12.10
C GLU A 80 2.70 14.09 -11.07
N SER A 81 3.68 13.21 -11.28
CA SER A 81 4.83 13.10 -10.39
C SER A 81 5.69 14.36 -10.39
N SER A 82 5.95 14.96 -11.56
CA SER A 82 6.72 16.20 -11.65
C SER A 82 6.00 17.36 -10.96
N ILE A 83 4.71 17.58 -11.25
CA ILE A 83 3.93 18.67 -10.64
C ILE A 83 3.95 18.55 -9.10
N ARG A 84 3.67 17.37 -8.56
CA ARG A 84 3.58 17.21 -7.11
C ARG A 84 4.95 17.31 -6.41
N ASN A 85 6.04 16.91 -7.06
CA ASN A 85 7.37 17.03 -6.47
C ASN A 85 7.92 18.46 -6.60
N ILE A 86 7.67 19.18 -7.69
CA ILE A 86 8.02 20.60 -7.82
C ILE A 86 7.23 21.45 -6.81
N LEU A 87 5.95 21.19 -6.61
CA LEU A 87 5.11 21.89 -5.64
C LEU A 87 5.47 21.57 -4.17
N LEU A 88 6.43 20.67 -3.91
CA LEU A 88 7.01 20.48 -2.58
C LEU A 88 7.60 21.79 -2.03
N VAL A 89 8.13 22.66 -2.91
CA VAL A 89 8.60 24.00 -2.53
C VAL A 89 7.46 24.87 -2.00
N ALA A 90 6.27 24.79 -2.60
CA ALA A 90 5.10 25.51 -2.13
C ALA A 90 4.62 25.01 -0.75
N ASP A 91 4.75 23.72 -0.49
CA ASP A 91 4.45 23.17 0.84
C ASP A 91 5.44 23.67 1.91
N PHE A 92 6.71 23.95 1.52
CA PHE A 92 7.76 24.42 2.43
C PHE A 92 7.62 25.90 2.78
N LEU A 93 7.14 26.73 1.85
CA LEU A 93 6.95 28.18 2.02
C LEU A 93 5.51 28.47 2.52
N PRO A 94 5.25 29.51 3.34
CA PRO A 94 6.21 30.42 3.97
C PRO A 94 6.75 29.95 5.33
N LEU A 95 6.21 28.92 5.94
CA LEU A 95 6.47 28.52 7.32
C LEU A 95 6.87 27.04 7.43
N PHE A 96 8.01 26.63 6.86
CA PHE A 96 8.59 25.28 7.06
C PHE A 96 7.54 24.15 7.06
N TYR A 97 6.89 23.87 5.92
CA TYR A 97 5.80 22.89 5.76
C TYR A 97 4.47 23.19 6.44
N ALA A 98 4.28 24.38 7.05
CA ALA A 98 3.01 24.71 7.70
C ALA A 98 1.85 24.75 6.69
N THR A 99 2.06 25.27 5.47
CA THR A 99 1.05 25.30 4.42
C THR A 99 0.66 23.89 3.96
N GLY A 100 1.61 23.01 3.75
CA GLY A 100 1.36 21.61 3.42
C GLY A 100 0.62 20.86 4.53
N LEU A 101 1.00 21.14 5.80
CA LEU A 101 0.34 20.56 6.98
C LEU A 101 -1.11 21.05 7.11
N LEU A 102 -1.34 22.36 6.96
CA LEU A 102 -2.68 22.93 6.99
C LEU A 102 -3.57 22.34 5.89
N CYS A 103 -3.07 22.22 4.66
CA CYS A 103 -3.81 21.57 3.59
C CYS A 103 -4.18 20.13 3.91
N ILE A 104 -3.26 19.37 4.50
CA ILE A 104 -3.54 17.98 4.91
C ILE A 104 -4.59 17.92 6.02
N LEU A 105 -4.62 18.88 6.94
CA LEU A 105 -5.59 18.91 8.04
C LEU A 105 -7.01 19.31 7.57
N PHE A 106 -7.10 20.21 6.59
CA PHE A 106 -8.40 20.67 6.07
C PHE A 106 -8.94 19.84 4.91
N ASP A 107 -8.10 19.05 4.24
CA ASP A 107 -8.57 18.20 3.14
C ASP A 107 -9.09 16.85 3.66
N THR A 108 -10.30 16.50 3.29
CA THR A 108 -10.96 15.24 3.69
C THR A 108 -10.21 13.96 3.27
N ARG A 109 -9.31 14.07 2.28
CA ARG A 109 -8.47 12.98 1.76
C ARG A 109 -7.02 13.09 2.21
N PHE A 110 -6.71 13.99 3.14
CA PHE A 110 -5.35 14.22 3.65
C PHE A 110 -4.30 14.48 2.56
N ARG A 111 -4.66 15.25 1.52
CA ARG A 111 -3.78 15.59 0.40
C ARG A 111 -3.04 16.90 0.69
N ARG A 112 -1.78 16.99 0.26
CA ARG A 112 -1.01 18.24 0.27
C ARG A 112 -1.32 19.05 -1.00
N ILE A 113 -0.83 20.32 -1.07
CA ILE A 113 -1.06 21.18 -2.24
C ILE A 113 -0.63 20.48 -3.55
N GLY A 114 0.56 19.92 -3.58
CA GLY A 114 1.07 19.20 -4.73
C GLY A 114 0.21 18.01 -5.15
N ASP A 115 -0.38 17.28 -4.18
CA ASP A 115 -1.29 16.15 -4.47
C ASP A 115 -2.61 16.63 -5.08
N ILE A 116 -3.15 17.76 -4.56
CA ILE A 116 -4.41 18.33 -5.05
C ILE A 116 -4.27 18.80 -6.50
N VAL A 117 -3.22 19.59 -6.78
CA VAL A 117 -2.96 20.14 -8.12
C VAL A 117 -2.63 19.04 -9.14
N ALA A 118 -1.89 18.01 -8.74
CA ALA A 118 -1.56 16.88 -9.58
C ALA A 118 -2.69 15.85 -9.73
N GLY A 119 -3.81 15.97 -9.00
CA GLY A 119 -4.91 15.00 -9.00
C GLY A 119 -4.49 13.62 -8.48
N THR A 120 -3.61 13.58 -7.48
CA THR A 120 -3.07 12.33 -6.88
C THR A 120 -3.48 12.19 -5.42
N GLN A 121 -3.32 10.99 -4.90
CA GLN A 121 -3.52 10.67 -3.49
C GLN A 121 -2.51 9.63 -3.01
N VAL A 122 -2.17 9.68 -1.74
CA VAL A 122 -1.33 8.65 -1.10
C VAL A 122 -2.25 7.63 -0.44
N VAL A 123 -2.10 6.38 -0.82
CA VAL A 123 -2.86 5.25 -0.29
C VAL A 123 -1.95 4.32 0.51
N TYR A 124 -2.51 3.70 1.53
CA TYR A 124 -1.85 2.57 2.17
C TYR A 124 -2.05 1.35 1.28
N LEU A 125 -0.98 0.64 1.03
CA LEU A 125 -1.08 -0.67 0.41
C LEU A 125 -1.27 -1.66 1.55
N ASP A 126 -2.47 -2.19 1.62
CA ASP A 126 -2.66 -3.36 2.46
C ASP A 126 -1.66 -4.43 2.01
N THR A 127 -0.90 -4.96 2.96
CA THR A 127 -0.14 -6.18 2.71
C THR A 127 -1.14 -7.17 2.12
N PRO A 128 -0.91 -7.72 0.90
CA PRO A 128 -1.84 -8.69 0.36
C PRO A 128 -2.09 -9.70 1.47
N LEU A 129 -3.35 -9.80 1.89
CA LEU A 129 -3.74 -10.81 2.87
C LEU A 129 -3.13 -12.10 2.34
N LYS A 130 -2.15 -12.66 3.07
CA LYS A 130 -1.64 -13.99 2.75
C LYS A 130 -2.87 -14.85 2.61
N ARG A 131 -3.25 -15.18 1.38
CA ARG A 131 -4.38 -16.08 1.16
C ARG A 131 -4.10 -17.27 2.03
N THR A 132 -4.94 -17.47 3.01
CA THR A 132 -4.84 -18.68 3.84
C THR A 132 -4.91 -19.83 2.84
N PRO A 133 -3.92 -20.74 2.82
CA PRO A 133 -4.00 -21.88 1.91
C PRO A 133 -5.36 -22.54 2.11
N PRO A 134 -5.97 -23.05 1.03
CA PRO A 134 -7.25 -23.74 1.14
C PRO A 134 -7.15 -24.80 2.25
N PRO A 135 -8.24 -25.05 2.99
CA PRO A 135 -8.23 -26.05 4.04
C PRO A 135 -7.71 -27.38 3.49
N ASP A 136 -6.79 -28.02 4.20
CA ASP A 136 -6.23 -29.32 3.85
C ASP A 136 -7.26 -30.44 4.16
N VAL A 137 -8.38 -30.38 3.47
CA VAL A 137 -9.52 -31.29 3.60
C VAL A 137 -9.92 -31.74 2.20
N ALA A 138 -10.40 -32.96 2.09
CA ALA A 138 -10.89 -33.51 0.82
C ALA A 138 -12.00 -32.58 0.24
N PRO A 139 -11.88 -32.17 -1.03
CA PRO A 139 -12.84 -31.28 -1.65
C PRO A 139 -14.20 -31.97 -1.75
N GLN A 140 -15.26 -31.27 -1.39
CA GLN A 140 -16.63 -31.74 -1.48
C GLN A 140 -17.42 -30.89 -2.47
N ALA A 141 -18.29 -31.52 -3.22
CA ALA A 141 -19.20 -30.83 -4.11
C ALA A 141 -20.27 -30.08 -3.32
N LEU A 142 -20.58 -28.88 -3.76
CA LEU A 142 -21.69 -28.10 -3.20
C LEU A 142 -23.04 -28.77 -3.53
N PRO A 143 -24.01 -28.78 -2.60
CA PRO A 143 -25.32 -29.35 -2.85
C PRO A 143 -26.13 -28.55 -3.87
N PHE A 144 -25.84 -27.26 -4.05
CA PHE A 144 -26.43 -26.36 -5.03
C PHE A 144 -25.46 -25.25 -5.43
N PRO A 145 -25.63 -24.62 -6.60
CA PRO A 145 -24.74 -23.55 -7.04
C PRO A 145 -24.88 -22.31 -6.16
N LEU A 146 -23.75 -21.82 -5.63
CA LEU A 146 -23.69 -20.56 -4.87
C LEU A 146 -23.46 -19.37 -5.80
N THR A 147 -24.07 -18.24 -5.47
CA THR A 147 -23.74 -16.97 -6.15
C THR A 147 -22.30 -16.55 -5.87
N PRO A 148 -21.68 -15.71 -6.73
CA PRO A 148 -20.32 -15.21 -6.49
C PRO A 148 -20.13 -14.49 -5.15
N GLU A 149 -21.18 -13.83 -4.63
CA GLU A 149 -21.14 -13.18 -3.32
C GLU A 149 -21.14 -14.20 -2.17
N GLN A 150 -21.96 -15.24 -2.28
CA GLN A 150 -22.00 -16.32 -1.30
C GLN A 150 -20.67 -17.09 -1.27
N GLN A 151 -20.08 -17.35 -2.44
CA GLN A 151 -18.75 -17.97 -2.52
C GLN A 151 -17.68 -17.12 -1.83
N ARG A 152 -17.68 -15.79 -2.06
CA ARG A 152 -16.76 -14.86 -1.38
C ARG A 152 -16.97 -14.82 0.12
N THR A 153 -18.21 -14.85 0.57
CA THR A 153 -18.56 -14.86 2.00
C THR A 153 -18.04 -16.14 2.66
N LEU A 154 -18.24 -17.27 2.01
CA LEU A 154 -17.79 -18.58 2.51
C LEU A 154 -16.24 -18.67 2.57
N THR A 155 -15.53 -18.26 1.52
CA THR A 155 -14.07 -18.22 1.53
C THR A 155 -13.54 -17.22 2.55
N GLY A 156 -14.16 -16.04 2.67
CA GLY A 156 -13.80 -15.01 3.65
C GLY A 156 -13.99 -15.43 5.11
N LEU A 157 -14.89 -16.37 5.40
CA LEU A 157 -15.05 -16.94 6.75
C LEU A 157 -13.78 -17.68 7.17
N PHE A 158 -13.22 -18.53 6.31
CA PHE A 158 -12.03 -19.33 6.62
C PHE A 158 -10.74 -18.50 6.58
N GLU A 159 -10.68 -17.43 5.83
CA GLU A 159 -9.58 -16.45 5.91
C GLU A 159 -9.50 -15.78 7.28
N ARG A 160 -10.64 -15.64 7.97
CA ARG A 160 -10.74 -15.03 9.31
C ARG A 160 -10.77 -16.05 10.45
N GLU A 161 -10.81 -17.33 10.16
CA GLU A 161 -10.95 -18.40 11.16
C GLU A 161 -9.95 -18.24 12.33
N ARG A 162 -8.68 -17.93 12.03
CA ARG A 162 -7.64 -17.74 13.06
C ARG A 162 -7.86 -16.52 13.97
N ARG A 163 -8.74 -15.60 13.58
CA ARG A 163 -9.04 -14.37 14.33
C ARG A 163 -10.33 -14.47 15.13
N LEU A 164 -11.13 -15.48 14.87
CA LEU A 164 -12.41 -15.67 15.54
C LEU A 164 -12.28 -16.61 16.73
N PRO A 165 -12.94 -16.31 17.87
CA PRO A 165 -13.04 -17.25 18.98
C PRO A 165 -13.71 -18.56 18.54
N VAL A 166 -13.30 -19.69 19.10
CA VAL A 166 -13.83 -21.01 18.77
C VAL A 166 -15.36 -21.07 18.97
N ALA A 167 -15.87 -20.48 20.05
CA ALA A 167 -17.30 -20.41 20.32
C ALA A 167 -18.07 -19.73 19.18
N ARG A 168 -17.53 -18.62 18.64
CA ARG A 168 -18.14 -17.89 17.52
C ARG A 168 -18.12 -18.69 16.23
N MET A 169 -17.05 -19.46 15.99
CA MET A 169 -16.99 -20.37 14.84
C MET A 169 -18.07 -21.46 14.93
N HIS A 170 -18.29 -22.03 16.11
CA HIS A 170 -19.36 -23.02 16.32
C HIS A 170 -20.75 -22.45 16.07
N GLU A 171 -21.02 -21.23 16.53
CA GLU A 171 -22.30 -20.53 16.24
C GLU A 171 -22.50 -20.37 14.73
N LEU A 172 -21.47 -19.89 14.01
CA LEU A 172 -21.52 -19.73 12.55
C LEU A 172 -21.71 -21.08 11.84
N GLY A 173 -21.09 -22.16 12.35
CA GLY A 173 -21.31 -23.51 11.87
C GLY A 173 -22.76 -23.96 12.04
N THR A 174 -23.40 -23.61 13.16
CA THR A 174 -24.82 -23.92 13.40
C THR A 174 -25.74 -23.13 12.46
N LEU A 175 -25.45 -21.84 12.22
CA LEU A 175 -26.20 -21.03 11.24
C LEU A 175 -26.11 -21.56 9.81
N ALA A 176 -25.05 -22.29 9.48
CA ALA A 176 -24.86 -22.91 8.17
C ALA A 176 -25.53 -24.29 8.03
N GLU A 177 -26.32 -24.73 9.00
CA GLU A 177 -27.07 -26.00 8.96
C GLU A 177 -27.90 -26.18 7.68
N PRO A 178 -28.62 -25.17 7.15
CA PRO A 178 -29.38 -25.32 5.90
C PRO A 178 -28.53 -25.68 4.69
N LEU A 179 -27.23 -25.33 4.70
CA LEU A 179 -26.28 -25.64 3.63
C LEU A 179 -25.58 -27.00 3.84
N THR A 180 -25.27 -27.30 5.09
CA THR A 180 -24.44 -28.47 5.43
C THR A 180 -25.26 -29.68 5.90
N GLY A 181 -26.48 -29.47 6.37
CA GLY A 181 -27.30 -30.50 7.03
C GLY A 181 -26.73 -30.95 8.38
N GLN A 182 -25.79 -30.19 8.96
CA GLN A 182 -25.13 -30.49 10.22
C GLN A 182 -24.97 -29.23 11.08
N THR A 183 -24.74 -29.37 12.37
CA THR A 183 -24.57 -28.26 13.30
C THR A 183 -23.16 -28.21 13.88
N GLY A 184 -22.74 -27.03 14.35
CA GLY A 184 -21.51 -26.82 15.11
C GLY A 184 -20.24 -27.23 14.37
N ALA A 185 -19.38 -28.02 15.00
CA ALA A 185 -18.07 -28.42 14.46
C ALA A 185 -18.18 -29.28 13.19
N ALA A 186 -19.14 -30.19 13.12
CA ALA A 186 -19.35 -31.05 11.95
C ALA A 186 -19.76 -30.22 10.71
N SER A 187 -20.59 -29.20 10.92
CA SER A 187 -20.95 -28.23 9.86
C SER A 187 -19.69 -27.49 9.36
N LEU A 188 -18.81 -27.05 10.25
CA LEU A 188 -17.57 -26.35 9.86
C LEU A 188 -16.65 -27.23 9.03
N GLU A 189 -16.50 -28.51 9.36
CA GLU A 189 -15.69 -29.45 8.57
C GLU A 189 -16.25 -29.62 7.16
N ARG A 190 -17.56 -29.71 7.04
CA ARG A 190 -18.23 -29.83 5.75
C ARG A 190 -18.07 -28.54 4.91
N LEU A 191 -18.19 -27.37 5.54
CA LEU A 191 -17.92 -26.09 4.92
C LEU A 191 -16.48 -25.97 4.43
N ARG A 192 -15.48 -26.48 5.18
CA ARG A 192 -14.08 -26.55 4.72
C ARG A 192 -13.94 -27.38 3.47
N GLY A 193 -14.64 -28.53 3.39
CA GLY A 193 -14.68 -29.36 2.17
C GLY A 193 -15.26 -28.61 0.97
N PHE A 194 -16.33 -27.82 1.17
CA PHE A 194 -16.91 -26.99 0.10
C PHE A 194 -15.93 -25.89 -0.36
N VAL A 195 -15.26 -25.20 0.57
CA VAL A 195 -14.25 -24.19 0.22
C VAL A 195 -13.08 -24.82 -0.52
N ALA A 196 -12.60 -25.98 -0.10
CA ALA A 196 -11.55 -26.71 -0.81
C ALA A 196 -11.96 -27.10 -2.24
N GLY A 197 -13.27 -27.33 -2.48
CA GLY A 197 -13.83 -27.55 -3.82
C GLY A 197 -13.92 -26.30 -4.69
N LEU A 198 -14.15 -25.11 -4.09
CA LEU A 198 -14.27 -23.83 -4.80
C LEU A 198 -12.91 -23.22 -5.18
N THR A 199 -11.83 -23.59 -4.50
CA THR A 199 -10.50 -22.99 -4.66
C THR A 199 -9.54 -23.81 -5.53
N ARG A 200 -9.98 -24.93 -6.04
CA ARG A 200 -9.28 -25.73 -7.06
C ARG A 200 -9.78 -25.41 -8.47
#